data_cfa93d93fcf8e57f925b551dbfc05fdb
#
_entry.id   cfa93d93fcf8e57f925b551dbfc05fdb
#
_cell.length_a   1.000
_cell.length_b   1.000
_cell.length_c   1.000
_cell.angle_alpha   90.00
_cell.angle_beta   90.00
_cell.angle_gamma   90.00
#
_symmetry.space_group_name_H-M   'P 1'
#
loop_
_entity.id
_entity.type
_entity.pdbx_description
1 polymer ?
#
loop_
_entity_poly.entity_id
_entity_poly.type
_entity_poly.pdbx_seq_one_letter_code
_entity_poly.pdbx_strand_id
1 'polypeptide(L)'
;MTSSSRTTLRNRSAAAFLFVLAVPGLAWAEGADKEYRASMDKMDAAMMKGMDPDPTKAWAKMMVAHHQGAIDMSKTVLKETKDPMIRRMAEKGIREQTEEQKMLEDWISKH
;
A
#
# COMPACT_ATOMS: atom_id res chain seq x y z
N MET A 1 -76.58 -0.88 27.44
CA MET A 1 -75.87 -1.90 26.61
C MET A 1 -74.81 -1.13 25.81
N THR A 2 -73.59 -1.11 26.31
CA THR A 2 -72.45 -0.38 25.73
C THR A 2 -71.46 -1.39 25.17
N SER A 3 -71.38 -1.48 23.82
CA SER A 3 -70.43 -2.28 23.13
C SER A 3 -69.09 -1.58 23.07
N SER A 4 -68.08 -2.14 23.75
CA SER A 4 -66.72 -1.63 23.71
C SER A 4 -65.97 -2.33 22.59
N SER A 5 -65.70 -1.60 21.50
CA SER A 5 -64.83 -2.05 20.40
C SER A 5 -63.38 -1.87 20.78
N ARG A 6 -62.66 -2.93 21.04
CA ARG A 6 -61.21 -2.90 21.23
C ARG A 6 -60.52 -2.90 19.89
N THR A 7 -59.95 -1.73 19.52
CA THR A 7 -59.11 -1.58 18.36
C THR A 7 -57.70 -2.12 18.69
N THR A 8 -57.34 -3.27 18.12
CA THR A 8 -56.00 -3.82 18.19
C THR A 8 -55.08 -3.09 17.22
N LEU A 9 -54.19 -2.25 17.76
CA LEU A 9 -53.07 -1.66 17.00
C LEU A 9 -52.07 -2.77 16.64
N ARG A 10 -52.07 -3.15 15.39
CA ARG A 10 -51.01 -4.01 14.82
C ARG A 10 -49.75 -3.17 14.63
N ASN A 11 -48.78 -3.36 15.55
CA ASN A 11 -47.45 -2.77 15.45
C ASN A 11 -46.70 -3.47 14.27
N ARG A 12 -46.62 -2.72 13.13
CA ARG A 12 -45.82 -3.15 11.97
C ARG A 12 -44.43 -2.58 12.15
N SER A 13 -43.55 -3.35 12.81
CA SER A 13 -42.11 -3.06 12.85
C SER A 13 -41.56 -3.20 11.44
N ALA A 14 -41.38 -2.06 10.76
CA ALA A 14 -40.61 -2.01 9.52
C ALA A 14 -39.12 -2.17 9.86
N ALA A 15 -38.59 -3.36 9.67
CA ALA A 15 -37.15 -3.58 9.69
C ALA A 15 -36.56 -2.91 8.46
N ALA A 16 -35.92 -1.74 8.67
CA ALA A 16 -35.13 -1.09 7.64
C ALA A 16 -33.86 -1.90 7.46
N PHE A 17 -33.79 -2.70 6.41
CA PHE A 17 -32.53 -3.30 5.95
C PHE A 17 -31.67 -2.19 5.35
N LEU A 18 -30.68 -1.71 6.08
CA LEU A 18 -29.59 -0.91 5.55
C LEU A 18 -28.76 -1.79 4.62
N PHE A 19 -29.01 -1.70 3.32
CA PHE A 19 -28.09 -2.23 2.30
C PHE A 19 -26.84 -1.31 2.31
N VAL A 20 -25.80 -1.73 3.00
CA VAL A 20 -24.47 -1.16 2.82
C VAL A 20 -23.99 -1.61 1.43
N LEU A 21 -24.12 -0.75 0.45
CA LEU A 21 -23.50 -0.93 -0.86
C LEU A 21 -21.99 -0.85 -0.64
N ALA A 22 -21.32 -2.00 -0.67
CA ALA A 22 -19.87 -2.07 -0.70
C ALA A 22 -19.40 -1.38 -1.99
N VAL A 23 -18.78 -0.20 -1.86
CA VAL A 23 -18.18 0.50 -3.00
C VAL A 23 -16.87 -0.20 -3.32
N PRO A 24 -16.73 -0.85 -4.49
CA PRO A 24 -15.53 -1.62 -4.83
C PRO A 24 -14.22 -0.83 -4.71
N GLY A 25 -14.26 0.48 -4.98
CA GLY A 25 -13.10 1.36 -4.91
C GLY A 25 -12.48 1.53 -3.52
N LEU A 26 -13.25 1.38 -2.42
CA LEU A 26 -12.73 1.47 -1.05
C LEU A 26 -11.86 0.26 -0.68
N ALA A 27 -12.27 -0.96 -1.07
CA ALA A 27 -11.50 -2.18 -0.81
C ALA A 27 -10.15 -2.19 -1.54
N TRP A 28 -10.08 -1.59 -2.74
CA TRP A 28 -8.84 -1.47 -3.52
C TRP A 28 -7.88 -0.45 -2.90
N ALA A 29 -8.39 0.69 -2.43
CA ALA A 29 -7.60 1.71 -1.73
C ALA A 29 -7.01 1.18 -0.41
N GLU A 30 -7.77 0.38 0.36
CA GLU A 30 -7.28 -0.29 1.56
C GLU A 30 -6.17 -1.31 1.24
N GLY A 31 -6.27 -2.04 0.13
CA GLY A 31 -5.25 -2.99 -0.32
C GLY A 31 -3.94 -2.28 -0.66
N ALA A 32 -3.99 -1.18 -1.42
CA ALA A 32 -2.82 -0.38 -1.78
C ALA A 32 -2.17 0.26 -0.55
N ASP A 33 -2.95 0.83 0.38
CA ASP A 33 -2.43 1.40 1.64
C ASP A 33 -1.66 0.35 2.45
N LYS A 34 -2.20 -0.85 2.56
CA LYS A 34 -1.54 -1.96 3.24
C LYS A 34 -0.23 -2.36 2.56
N GLU A 35 -0.21 -2.43 1.22
CA GLU A 35 1.01 -2.74 0.47
C GLU A 35 2.07 -1.64 0.62
N TYR A 36 1.69 -0.35 0.59
CA TYR A 36 2.62 0.75 0.82
C TYR A 36 3.22 0.72 2.22
N ARG A 37 2.41 0.50 3.26
CA ARG A 37 2.90 0.36 4.65
C ARG A 37 3.88 -0.79 4.77
N ALA A 38 3.55 -1.96 4.23
CA ALA A 38 4.43 -3.12 4.24
C ALA A 38 5.77 -2.85 3.50
N SER A 39 5.74 -2.12 2.39
CA SER A 39 6.95 -1.71 1.67
C SER A 39 7.81 -0.76 2.49
N MET A 40 7.20 0.23 3.17
CA MET A 40 7.91 1.16 4.05
C MET A 40 8.55 0.45 5.24
N ASP A 41 7.79 -0.40 5.95
CA ASP A 41 8.29 -1.14 7.11
C ASP A 41 9.47 -2.03 6.74
N LYS A 42 9.38 -2.73 5.61
CA LYS A 42 10.45 -3.56 5.08
C LYS A 42 11.69 -2.73 4.69
N MET A 43 11.47 -1.59 4.04
CA MET A 43 12.53 -0.67 3.65
C MET A 43 13.26 -0.13 4.88
N ASP A 44 12.54 0.37 5.88
CA ASP A 44 13.12 0.91 7.11
C ASP A 44 13.94 -0.14 7.86
N ALA A 45 13.40 -1.35 8.01
CA ALA A 45 14.12 -2.45 8.64
C ALA A 45 15.39 -2.83 7.88
N ALA A 46 15.37 -2.82 6.54
CA ALA A 46 16.53 -3.10 5.70
C ALA A 46 17.56 -1.97 5.73
N MET A 47 17.13 -0.71 5.76
CA MET A 47 18.03 0.44 5.91
C MET A 47 18.76 0.41 7.26
N MET A 48 18.06 0.07 8.35
CA MET A 48 18.70 -0.08 9.67
C MET A 48 19.76 -1.18 9.70
N LYS A 49 19.56 -2.28 8.97
CA LYS A 49 20.58 -3.34 8.80
C LYS A 49 21.78 -2.90 7.96
N GLY A 50 21.62 -1.86 7.15
CA GLY A 50 22.69 -1.29 6.33
C GLY A 50 23.67 -0.41 7.09
N MET A 51 23.45 -0.15 8.39
CA MET A 51 24.39 0.62 9.21
C MET A 51 25.76 -0.03 9.23
N ASP A 52 26.81 0.77 9.03
CA ASP A 52 28.19 0.32 8.96
C ASP A 52 29.10 1.40 9.58
N PRO A 53 30.21 1.03 10.26
CA PRO A 53 31.19 2.00 10.75
C PRO A 53 31.82 2.85 9.64
N ASP A 54 31.96 2.32 8.43
CA ASP A 54 32.35 3.09 7.25
C ASP A 54 31.11 3.80 6.67
N PRO A 55 31.07 5.16 6.67
CA PRO A 55 29.93 5.91 6.19
C PRO A 55 29.64 5.71 4.70
N THR A 56 30.64 5.38 3.87
CA THR A 56 30.45 5.09 2.45
C THR A 56 29.74 3.77 2.26
N LYS A 57 30.16 2.74 3.00
CA LYS A 57 29.46 1.43 3.00
C LYS A 57 28.07 1.54 3.57
N ALA A 58 27.89 2.27 4.66
CA ALA A 58 26.58 2.53 5.25
C ALA A 58 25.64 3.15 4.23
N TRP A 59 26.07 4.19 3.54
CA TRP A 59 25.27 4.85 2.51
C TRP A 59 24.90 3.87 1.37
N ALA A 60 25.85 3.14 0.84
CA ALA A 60 25.62 2.20 -0.25
C ALA A 60 24.60 1.11 0.14
N LYS A 61 24.76 0.50 1.32
CA LYS A 61 23.84 -0.50 1.84
C LYS A 61 22.42 0.04 2.08
N MET A 62 22.32 1.24 2.67
CA MET A 62 21.04 1.89 2.89
C MET A 62 20.35 2.26 1.56
N MET A 63 21.11 2.70 0.55
CA MET A 63 20.55 3.04 -0.75
C MET A 63 20.03 1.82 -1.51
N VAL A 64 20.68 0.65 -1.40
CA VAL A 64 20.13 -0.60 -1.94
C VAL A 64 18.75 -0.89 -1.33
N ALA A 65 18.61 -0.76 -0.02
CA ALA A 65 17.34 -0.96 0.67
C ALA A 65 16.28 0.08 0.27
N HIS A 66 16.68 1.35 0.17
CA HIS A 66 15.80 2.44 -0.26
C HIS A 66 15.27 2.25 -1.69
N HIS A 67 16.15 1.86 -2.62
CA HIS A 67 15.77 1.57 -4.01
C HIS A 67 14.79 0.40 -4.08
N GLN A 68 14.99 -0.64 -3.27
CA GLN A 68 14.04 -1.76 -3.21
C GLN A 68 12.67 -1.31 -2.73
N GLY A 69 12.59 -0.46 -1.70
CA GLY A 69 11.32 0.10 -1.23
C GLY A 69 10.60 0.91 -2.32
N ALA A 70 11.34 1.74 -3.05
CA ALA A 70 10.79 2.53 -4.15
C ALA A 70 10.31 1.65 -5.32
N ILE A 71 11.03 0.57 -5.64
CA ILE A 71 10.61 -0.43 -6.64
C ILE A 71 9.29 -1.11 -6.19
N ASP A 72 9.21 -1.53 -4.93
CA ASP A 72 8.02 -2.18 -4.39
C ASP A 72 6.80 -1.26 -4.42
N MET A 73 6.95 0.01 -4.00
CA MET A 73 5.89 1.03 -4.10
C MET A 73 5.48 1.32 -5.55
N SER A 74 6.44 1.35 -6.48
CA SER A 74 6.16 1.54 -7.91
C SER A 74 5.36 0.38 -8.49
N LYS A 75 5.64 -0.85 -8.08
CA LYS A 75 4.84 -2.04 -8.46
C LYS A 75 3.42 -1.95 -7.92
N THR A 76 3.25 -1.46 -6.69
CA THR A 76 1.92 -1.26 -6.10
C THR A 76 1.12 -0.23 -6.89
N VAL A 77 1.68 0.96 -7.18
CA VAL A 77 0.95 1.98 -7.93
C VAL A 77 0.57 1.54 -9.34
N LEU A 78 1.38 0.69 -9.99
CA LEU A 78 1.08 0.17 -11.32
C LEU A 78 -0.15 -0.77 -11.36
N LYS A 79 -0.51 -1.37 -10.23
CA LYS A 79 -1.75 -2.16 -10.10
C LYS A 79 -2.99 -1.26 -10.01
N GLU A 80 -2.84 -0.07 -9.42
CA GLU A 80 -3.95 0.80 -9.04
C GLU A 80 -4.19 1.93 -10.04
N THR A 81 -3.14 2.55 -10.56
CA THR A 81 -3.27 3.75 -11.40
C THR A 81 -3.54 3.44 -12.87
N LYS A 82 -4.44 4.25 -13.45
CA LYS A 82 -4.65 4.34 -14.91
C LYS A 82 -4.04 5.60 -15.51
N ASP A 83 -3.46 6.48 -14.68
CA ASP A 83 -2.81 7.69 -15.15
C ASP A 83 -1.57 7.35 -15.97
N PRO A 84 -1.50 7.75 -17.27
CA PRO A 84 -0.41 7.36 -18.15
C PRO A 84 0.93 7.99 -17.78
N MET A 85 0.93 9.16 -17.13
CA MET A 85 2.16 9.80 -16.66
C MET A 85 2.74 9.05 -15.47
N ILE A 86 1.91 8.74 -14.48
CA ILE A 86 2.33 7.98 -13.30
C ILE A 86 2.81 6.59 -13.67
N ARG A 87 2.12 5.90 -14.60
CA ARG A 87 2.55 4.60 -15.10
C ARG A 87 3.96 4.67 -15.72
N ARG A 88 4.19 5.63 -16.63
CA ARG A 88 5.53 5.80 -17.24
C ARG A 88 6.62 6.10 -16.22
N MET A 89 6.32 6.94 -15.21
CA MET A 89 7.28 7.26 -14.15
C MET A 89 7.61 6.03 -13.30
N ALA A 90 6.61 5.26 -12.90
CA ALA A 90 6.80 4.06 -12.09
C ALA A 90 7.58 2.98 -12.86
N GLU A 91 7.25 2.72 -14.12
CA GLU A 91 7.96 1.77 -14.97
C GLU A 91 9.42 2.18 -15.22
N LYS A 92 9.66 3.47 -15.47
CA LYS A 92 11.01 4.03 -15.61
C LYS A 92 11.80 3.88 -14.31
N GLY A 93 11.19 4.26 -13.18
CA GLY A 93 11.81 4.16 -11.86
C GLY A 93 12.20 2.73 -11.50
N ILE A 94 11.36 1.74 -11.79
CA ILE A 94 11.69 0.32 -11.57
C ILE A 94 12.95 -0.08 -12.35
N ARG A 95 13.06 0.31 -13.61
CA ARG A 95 14.24 -0.04 -14.41
C ARG A 95 15.52 0.62 -13.88
N GLU A 96 15.47 1.94 -13.71
CA GLU A 96 16.65 2.72 -13.28
C GLU A 96 17.13 2.31 -11.89
N GLN A 97 16.23 2.19 -10.93
CA GLN A 97 16.61 1.79 -9.57
C GLN A 97 17.07 0.35 -9.47
N THR A 98 16.58 -0.56 -10.33
CA THR A 98 17.11 -1.92 -10.43
C THR A 98 18.55 -1.93 -10.93
N GLU A 99 18.88 -1.10 -11.91
CA GLU A 99 20.24 -0.96 -12.42
C GLU A 99 21.18 -0.34 -11.37
N GLU A 100 20.74 0.71 -10.69
CA GLU A 100 21.50 1.34 -9.62
C GLU A 100 21.74 0.40 -8.43
N GLN A 101 20.74 -0.41 -8.06
CA GLN A 101 20.93 -1.45 -7.04
C GLN A 101 22.08 -2.40 -7.40
N LYS A 102 22.11 -2.90 -8.64
CA LYS A 102 23.18 -3.79 -9.11
C LYS A 102 24.56 -3.13 -9.02
N MET A 103 24.64 -1.87 -9.38
CA MET A 103 25.90 -1.10 -9.29
C MET A 103 26.38 -0.95 -7.85
N LEU A 104 25.44 -0.64 -6.93
CA LEU A 104 25.74 -0.53 -5.49
C LEU A 104 26.14 -1.86 -4.88
N GLU A 105 25.43 -2.94 -5.20
CA GLU A 105 25.73 -4.28 -4.73
C GLU A 105 27.09 -4.77 -5.23
N ASP A 106 27.41 -4.50 -6.50
CA ASP A 106 28.73 -4.80 -7.07
C ASP A 106 29.85 -4.04 -6.36
N TRP A 107 29.63 -2.75 -6.08
CA TRP A 107 30.56 -1.94 -5.32
C TRP A 107 30.75 -2.50 -3.88
N ILE A 108 29.66 -2.81 -3.17
CA ILE A 108 29.69 -3.37 -1.80
C ILE A 108 30.47 -4.68 -1.78
N SER A 109 30.32 -5.52 -2.81
CA SER A 109 30.99 -6.82 -2.87
C SER A 109 32.52 -6.73 -3.01
N LYS A 110 33.02 -5.57 -3.47
CA LYS A 110 34.45 -5.33 -3.73
C LYS A 110 35.15 -4.52 -2.63
N HIS A 111 34.40 -4.02 -1.66
CA HIS A 111 34.91 -3.16 -0.61
C HIS A 111 34.51 -3.63 0.78
#